data_da89d3f6fd8eb0f0e2efe1c28e71acb9
#
_entry.id   da89d3f6fd8eb0f0e2efe1c28e71acb9
#
_cell.length_a   1.000
_cell.length_b   1.000
_cell.length_c   1.000
_cell.angle_alpha   90.00
_cell.angle_beta   90.00
_cell.angle_gamma   90.00
#
_symmetry.space_group_name_H-M   'P 1'
#
loop_
_entity.id
_entity.type
_entity.pdbx_description
1 polymer ?
#
loop_
_entity_poly.entity_id
_entity_poly.type
_entity_poly.pdbx_seq_one_letter_code
_entity_poly.pdbx_strand_id
1 'polypeptide(L)'
;PNAQISTGQTMSNRLTQQLDIDYPIIQAPMAGVSTPELAAAVSGAGALGSLGLGSSTVEQAETLINRTRRLTTRPFNVNLFCHAPAVRDPQREARWLARLRPEFARFGSLPPETLAEIYLSFQQQPRMAELLLDLTPAAVSFHFGVPDRETLRRLREKGIVTLASATSVAEALLAVEQGIDMVVAQGYEAGGHRGIFDPLASDGQMSTFTLVQTIRRHTDIPLIAAGGVMDGAGINSVMNLGADGAQLGTAFLLCPESSTDGGYREALKSASDGQTVLTSAISGRPARCLVNGWREINDPPLIPAYPVAYDAGKALASAAKAQGDRQYGAHWAGQGVSLIRELPAAELIRTLARESGF
;
A
#
# COMPACT_ATOMS: atom_id res chain seq x y z
N PRO A 1 -39.94 15.19 23.83
CA PRO A 1 -38.51 15.19 24.06
C PRO A 1 -37.81 14.99 22.72
N ASN A 2 -37.28 16.10 22.18
CA ASN A 2 -36.56 16.11 20.94
C ASN A 2 -35.18 15.47 21.20
N ALA A 3 -34.92 14.31 20.58
CA ALA A 3 -33.56 13.79 20.44
C ALA A 3 -32.81 14.75 19.49
N GLN A 4 -31.95 15.58 20.03
CA GLN A 4 -30.94 16.29 19.26
C GLN A 4 -30.03 15.23 18.60
N ILE A 5 -30.08 15.18 17.29
CA ILE A 5 -29.08 14.48 16.50
C ILE A 5 -27.77 15.23 16.75
N SER A 6 -26.87 14.60 17.51
CA SER A 6 -25.51 15.08 17.70
C SER A 6 -24.86 15.13 16.31
N THR A 7 -24.61 16.33 15.81
CA THR A 7 -23.72 16.57 14.69
C THR A 7 -22.33 16.07 15.11
N GLY A 8 -21.83 15.00 14.45
CA GLY A 8 -20.54 14.41 14.76
C GLY A 8 -19.46 15.49 14.89
N GLN A 9 -18.77 15.47 16.03
CA GLN A 9 -17.62 16.34 16.24
C GLN A 9 -16.51 15.84 15.30
N THR A 10 -16.14 16.65 14.32
CA THR A 10 -14.93 16.41 13.54
C THR A 10 -13.73 16.41 14.49
N MET A 11 -12.95 15.32 14.46
CA MET A 11 -11.81 15.17 15.35
C MET A 11 -10.62 15.95 14.80
N SER A 12 -10.37 17.13 15.34
CA SER A 12 -9.24 17.97 14.94
C SER A 12 -7.95 17.49 15.63
N ASN A 13 -7.04 16.88 14.88
CA ASN A 13 -5.69 16.54 15.31
C ASN A 13 -4.65 16.96 14.26
N ARG A 14 -3.38 16.70 14.51
CA ARG A 14 -2.28 17.11 13.61
C ARG A 14 -2.44 16.54 12.18
N LEU A 15 -2.88 15.30 12.06
CA LEU A 15 -3.12 14.64 10.78
C LEU A 15 -4.24 15.31 10.00
N THR A 16 -5.41 15.48 10.62
CA THR A 16 -6.58 16.07 9.95
C THR A 16 -6.35 17.53 9.58
N GLN A 17 -5.63 18.29 10.41
CA GLN A 17 -5.29 19.68 10.12
C GLN A 17 -4.32 19.83 8.95
N GLN A 18 -3.25 19.00 8.90
CA GLN A 18 -2.24 19.12 7.85
C GLN A 18 -2.75 18.61 6.48
N LEU A 19 -3.66 17.65 6.47
CA LEU A 19 -4.20 17.06 5.25
C LEU A 19 -5.56 17.66 4.83
N ASP A 20 -6.14 18.53 5.64
CA ASP A 20 -7.48 19.13 5.42
C ASP A 20 -8.56 18.05 5.20
N ILE A 21 -8.61 17.08 6.10
CA ILE A 21 -9.57 15.97 6.12
C ILE A 21 -10.41 15.99 7.39
N ASP A 22 -11.62 15.41 7.34
CA ASP A 22 -12.56 15.44 8.46
C ASP A 22 -12.30 14.32 9.48
N TYR A 23 -11.81 13.16 9.00
CA TYR A 23 -11.54 11.97 9.81
C TYR A 23 -10.09 11.52 9.69
N PRO A 24 -9.44 11.07 10.77
CA PRO A 24 -8.05 10.62 10.76
C PRO A 24 -7.92 9.20 10.13
N ILE A 25 -8.48 9.04 8.94
CA ILE A 25 -8.55 7.78 8.19
C ILE A 25 -7.96 7.97 6.81
N ILE A 26 -7.05 7.07 6.42
CA ILE A 26 -6.44 7.02 5.09
C ILE A 26 -6.79 5.69 4.43
N GLN A 27 -7.33 5.73 3.21
CA GLN A 27 -7.38 4.54 2.37
C GLN A 27 -5.98 4.30 1.83
N ALA A 28 -5.40 3.14 2.12
CA ALA A 28 -4.05 2.80 1.69
C ALA A 28 -3.91 2.86 0.17
N PRO A 29 -2.80 3.41 -0.34
CA PRO A 29 -2.49 3.29 -1.75
C PRO A 29 -2.20 1.81 -2.10
N MET A 30 -2.87 1.30 -3.13
CA MET A 30 -2.79 -0.10 -3.54
C MET A 30 -2.60 -0.14 -5.05
N ALA A 31 -1.36 -0.38 -5.51
CA ALA A 31 -1.05 -0.47 -6.93
C ALA A 31 -1.86 -1.58 -7.62
N GLY A 32 -2.52 -1.26 -8.72
CA GLY A 32 -3.40 -2.18 -9.43
C GLY A 32 -4.79 -2.39 -8.81
N VAL A 33 -5.10 -1.74 -7.69
CA VAL A 33 -6.39 -1.83 -6.98
C VAL A 33 -7.04 -0.46 -6.80
N SER A 34 -6.27 0.54 -6.34
CA SER A 34 -6.76 1.90 -6.16
C SER A 34 -7.11 2.54 -7.50
N THR A 35 -8.33 3.02 -7.62
CA THR A 35 -8.84 3.74 -8.80
C THR A 35 -9.08 5.20 -8.46
N PRO A 36 -9.17 6.10 -9.45
CA PRO A 36 -9.66 7.45 -9.24
C PRO A 36 -11.02 7.51 -8.55
N GLU A 37 -11.91 6.57 -8.87
CA GLU A 37 -13.25 6.45 -8.27
C GLU A 37 -13.17 6.09 -6.79
N LEU A 38 -12.31 5.13 -6.41
CA LEU A 38 -12.09 4.76 -5.02
C LEU A 38 -11.51 5.94 -4.23
N ALA A 39 -10.44 6.55 -4.73
CA ALA A 39 -9.80 7.69 -4.07
C ALA A 39 -10.77 8.86 -3.91
N ALA A 40 -11.54 9.19 -4.95
CA ALA A 40 -12.51 10.28 -4.91
C ALA A 40 -13.67 10.00 -3.95
N ALA A 41 -14.20 8.77 -3.90
CA ALA A 41 -15.28 8.39 -3.00
C ALA A 41 -14.84 8.49 -1.53
N VAL A 42 -13.62 8.03 -1.22
CA VAL A 42 -13.03 8.13 0.12
C VAL A 42 -12.82 9.59 0.52
N SER A 43 -12.18 10.38 -0.36
CA SER A 43 -11.91 11.81 -0.09
C SER A 43 -13.19 12.63 0.03
N GLY A 44 -14.18 12.36 -0.82
CA GLY A 44 -15.49 12.99 -0.74
C GLY A 44 -16.27 12.67 0.54
N ALA A 45 -15.96 11.53 1.19
CA ALA A 45 -16.54 11.14 2.47
C ALA A 45 -15.80 11.68 3.69
N GLY A 46 -14.75 12.49 3.52
CA GLY A 46 -14.03 13.18 4.60
C GLY A 46 -12.75 12.50 5.09
N ALA A 47 -12.33 11.42 4.46
CA ALA A 47 -11.04 10.75 4.72
C ALA A 47 -10.01 11.08 3.63
N LEU A 48 -8.82 10.50 3.65
CA LEU A 48 -7.83 10.67 2.59
C LEU A 48 -7.85 9.46 1.64
N GLY A 49 -8.36 9.63 0.43
CA GLY A 49 -8.22 8.65 -0.65
C GLY A 49 -6.81 8.62 -1.20
N SER A 50 -6.39 7.50 -1.75
CA SER A 50 -5.03 7.35 -2.28
C SER A 50 -5.00 6.64 -3.64
N LEU A 51 -4.11 7.10 -4.51
CA LEU A 51 -3.72 6.41 -5.75
C LEU A 51 -2.38 5.69 -5.55
N GLY A 52 -2.28 4.44 -6.02
CA GLY A 52 -1.03 3.68 -6.05
C GLY A 52 -0.34 3.83 -7.41
N LEU A 53 0.61 4.75 -7.52
CA LEU A 53 1.28 5.08 -8.79
C LEU A 53 2.67 4.45 -8.95
N GLY A 54 3.11 3.61 -8.00
CA GLY A 54 4.46 3.02 -8.02
C GLY A 54 4.78 2.16 -9.24
N SER A 55 3.77 1.66 -9.95
CA SER A 55 3.91 0.90 -11.20
C SER A 55 3.51 1.68 -12.46
N SER A 56 3.23 2.98 -12.34
CA SER A 56 2.74 3.82 -13.42
C SER A 56 3.88 4.52 -14.18
N THR A 57 3.72 4.71 -15.47
CA THR A 57 4.51 5.69 -16.21
C THR A 57 4.10 7.11 -15.83
N VAL A 58 4.92 8.10 -16.19
CA VAL A 58 4.61 9.52 -15.93
C VAL A 58 3.27 9.92 -16.57
N GLU A 59 3.02 9.48 -17.79
CA GLU A 59 1.80 9.76 -18.55
C GLU A 59 0.56 9.09 -17.94
N GLN A 60 0.71 7.86 -17.43
CA GLN A 60 -0.35 7.19 -16.70
C GLN A 60 -0.64 7.88 -15.37
N ALA A 61 0.40 8.28 -14.63
CA ALA A 61 0.26 9.00 -13.37
C ALA A 61 -0.49 10.34 -13.59
N GLU A 62 -0.10 11.12 -14.59
CA GLU A 62 -0.78 12.37 -14.96
C GLU A 62 -2.26 12.13 -15.25
N THR A 63 -2.57 11.10 -16.05
CA THR A 63 -3.95 10.75 -16.40
C THR A 63 -4.78 10.41 -15.18
N LEU A 64 -4.25 9.58 -14.26
CA LEU A 64 -4.95 9.14 -13.05
C LEU A 64 -5.16 10.31 -12.08
N ILE A 65 -4.16 11.15 -11.86
CA ILE A 65 -4.27 12.33 -10.99
C ILE A 65 -5.33 13.29 -11.55
N ASN A 66 -5.28 13.60 -12.83
CA ASN A 66 -6.24 14.51 -13.46
C ASN A 66 -7.66 13.93 -13.47
N ARG A 67 -7.82 12.61 -13.64
CA ARG A 67 -9.12 11.94 -13.52
C ARG A 67 -9.66 12.06 -12.10
N THR A 68 -8.85 11.84 -11.08
CA THR A 68 -9.27 11.97 -9.67
C THR A 68 -9.72 13.40 -9.37
N ARG A 69 -9.00 14.42 -9.86
CA ARG A 69 -9.37 15.83 -9.70
C ARG A 69 -10.70 16.21 -10.34
N ARG A 70 -11.09 15.53 -11.41
CA ARG A 70 -12.42 15.74 -12.01
C ARG A 70 -13.55 15.12 -11.17
N LEU A 71 -13.24 14.12 -10.34
CA LEU A 71 -14.21 13.41 -9.51
C LEU A 71 -14.35 14.00 -8.11
N THR A 72 -13.32 14.69 -7.59
CA THR A 72 -13.35 15.30 -6.26
C THR A 72 -12.50 16.56 -6.19
N THR A 73 -12.95 17.53 -5.41
CA THR A 73 -12.18 18.72 -5.03
C THR A 73 -11.48 18.54 -3.68
N ARG A 74 -11.75 17.44 -2.99
CA ARG A 74 -11.17 17.12 -1.68
C ARG A 74 -9.73 16.59 -1.84
N PRO A 75 -8.87 16.74 -0.81
CA PRO A 75 -7.49 16.26 -0.87
C PRO A 75 -7.43 14.75 -1.07
N PHE A 76 -6.42 14.30 -1.81
CA PHE A 76 -6.06 12.90 -1.96
C PHE A 76 -4.54 12.74 -2.02
N ASN A 77 -4.08 11.54 -1.73
CA ASN A 77 -2.68 11.14 -1.73
C ASN A 77 -2.31 10.40 -3.01
N VAL A 78 -1.09 10.59 -3.49
CA VAL A 78 -0.49 9.75 -4.53
C VAL A 78 0.74 9.05 -3.97
N ASN A 79 0.87 7.75 -4.23
CA ASN A 79 1.95 6.92 -3.69
C ASN A 79 2.92 6.49 -4.77
N LEU A 80 4.21 6.53 -4.45
CA LEU A 80 5.31 6.13 -5.30
C LEU A 80 6.24 5.16 -4.60
N PHE A 81 6.93 4.31 -5.37
CA PHE A 81 7.95 3.40 -4.86
C PHE A 81 9.32 4.04 -4.95
N CYS A 82 10.05 4.03 -3.84
CA CYS A 82 11.35 4.69 -3.68
C CYS A 82 12.47 3.67 -3.37
N HIS A 83 12.39 2.48 -3.99
CA HIS A 83 13.37 1.40 -3.82
C HIS A 83 14.67 1.70 -4.55
N ALA A 84 15.76 1.10 -4.07
CA ALA A 84 17.00 1.08 -4.82
C ALA A 84 16.85 0.27 -6.13
N PRO A 85 17.54 0.65 -7.22
CA PRO A 85 17.54 -0.12 -8.47
C PRO A 85 17.89 -1.59 -8.25
N ALA A 86 17.27 -2.48 -9.04
CA ALA A 86 17.51 -3.91 -8.91
C ALA A 86 18.96 -4.28 -9.23
N VAL A 87 19.57 -5.07 -8.37
CA VAL A 87 20.86 -5.70 -8.67
C VAL A 87 20.59 -6.96 -9.49
N ARG A 88 20.94 -6.92 -10.79
CA ARG A 88 20.70 -8.03 -11.71
C ARG A 88 21.68 -9.18 -11.46
N ASP A 89 21.16 -10.40 -11.48
CA ASP A 89 21.93 -11.65 -11.40
C ASP A 89 21.39 -12.64 -12.44
N PRO A 90 21.97 -12.68 -13.65
CA PRO A 90 21.48 -13.54 -14.73
C PRO A 90 21.44 -15.03 -14.39
N GLN A 91 22.38 -15.51 -13.55
CA GLN A 91 22.40 -16.91 -13.14
C GLN A 91 21.25 -17.23 -12.17
N ARG A 92 21.00 -16.34 -11.21
CA ARG A 92 19.86 -16.44 -10.29
C ARG A 92 18.54 -16.35 -11.04
N GLU A 93 18.42 -15.43 -11.95
CA GLU A 93 17.24 -15.24 -12.80
C GLU A 93 16.95 -16.49 -13.64
N ALA A 94 17.97 -17.06 -14.29
CA ALA A 94 17.82 -18.30 -15.06
C ALA A 94 17.40 -19.51 -14.18
N ARG A 95 17.98 -19.63 -12.99
CA ARG A 95 17.59 -20.70 -12.02
C ARG A 95 16.16 -20.52 -11.54
N TRP A 96 15.74 -19.28 -11.30
CA TRP A 96 14.36 -18.99 -10.91
C TRP A 96 13.37 -19.35 -12.02
N LEU A 97 13.64 -18.97 -13.27
CA LEU A 97 12.81 -19.37 -14.41
C LEU A 97 12.77 -20.90 -14.59
N ALA A 98 13.88 -21.59 -14.39
CA ALA A 98 13.90 -23.05 -14.41
C ALA A 98 13.04 -23.65 -13.28
N ARG A 99 13.06 -23.06 -12.08
CA ARG A 99 12.22 -23.48 -10.94
C ARG A 99 10.74 -23.29 -11.23
N LEU A 100 10.37 -22.23 -11.96
CA LEU A 100 8.97 -21.94 -12.31
C LEU A 100 8.46 -22.74 -13.52
N ARG A 101 9.33 -23.32 -14.34
CA ARG A 101 8.96 -24.05 -15.56
C ARG A 101 7.86 -25.10 -15.36
N PRO A 102 7.89 -25.96 -14.31
CA PRO A 102 6.83 -26.92 -14.05
C PRO A 102 5.47 -26.26 -13.80
N GLU A 103 5.47 -25.11 -13.12
CA GLU A 103 4.24 -24.36 -12.81
C GLU A 103 3.61 -23.77 -14.08
N PHE A 104 4.43 -23.17 -14.96
CA PHE A 104 3.97 -22.71 -16.28
C PHE A 104 3.42 -23.86 -17.14
N ALA A 105 4.08 -25.02 -17.13
CA ALA A 105 3.68 -26.20 -17.90
C ALA A 105 2.25 -26.69 -17.52
N ARG A 106 1.85 -26.53 -16.26
CA ARG A 106 0.48 -26.85 -15.80
C ARG A 106 -0.59 -26.08 -16.58
N PHE A 107 -0.25 -24.92 -17.12
CA PHE A 107 -1.15 -24.05 -17.87
C PHE A 107 -0.86 -24.06 -19.39
N GLY A 108 -0.07 -25.05 -19.86
CA GLY A 108 0.32 -25.12 -21.25
C GLY A 108 1.16 -23.94 -21.75
N SER A 109 1.89 -23.29 -20.83
CA SER A 109 2.69 -22.09 -21.09
C SER A 109 4.16 -22.31 -20.77
N LEU A 110 5.01 -21.41 -21.22
CA LEU A 110 6.44 -21.37 -20.88
C LEU A 110 6.76 -20.09 -20.12
N PRO A 111 7.74 -20.13 -19.22
CA PRO A 111 8.24 -18.89 -18.61
C PRO A 111 8.88 -18.00 -19.69
N PRO A 112 8.98 -16.67 -19.45
CA PRO A 112 9.73 -15.78 -20.32
C PRO A 112 11.21 -16.26 -20.45
N GLU A 113 11.86 -15.98 -21.58
CA GLU A 113 13.26 -16.35 -21.79
C GLU A 113 14.20 -15.54 -20.88
N THR A 114 13.87 -14.28 -20.67
CA THR A 114 14.61 -13.32 -19.82
C THR A 114 13.63 -12.51 -18.98
N LEU A 115 14.11 -11.97 -17.87
CA LEU A 115 13.34 -11.10 -16.98
C LEU A 115 13.70 -9.63 -17.18
N ALA A 116 12.71 -8.74 -17.00
CA ALA A 116 12.86 -7.30 -17.05
C ALA A 116 12.64 -6.66 -15.66
N GLU A 117 13.25 -5.51 -15.43
CA GLU A 117 12.92 -4.60 -14.34
C GLU A 117 11.67 -3.80 -14.74
N ILE A 118 10.49 -4.33 -14.40
CA ILE A 118 9.21 -3.83 -14.95
C ILE A 118 8.72 -2.53 -14.32
N TYR A 119 9.29 -2.11 -13.18
CA TYR A 119 8.98 -0.85 -12.51
C TYR A 119 10.26 -0.07 -12.26
N LEU A 120 10.25 1.20 -12.59
CA LEU A 120 11.32 2.12 -12.23
C LEU A 120 11.02 2.76 -10.87
N SER A 121 12.03 2.84 -10.02
CA SER A 121 11.93 3.59 -8.77
C SER A 121 11.71 5.08 -9.05
N PHE A 122 11.02 5.76 -8.13
CA PHE A 122 10.91 7.22 -8.17
C PHE A 122 12.30 7.91 -8.26
N GLN A 123 13.33 7.35 -7.62
CA GLN A 123 14.71 7.84 -7.68
C GLN A 123 15.31 7.80 -9.10
N GLN A 124 14.78 6.96 -9.98
CA GLN A 124 15.21 6.82 -11.38
C GLN A 124 14.34 7.63 -12.35
N GLN A 125 13.32 8.33 -11.85
CA GLN A 125 12.32 9.01 -12.67
C GLN A 125 12.22 10.51 -12.36
N PRO A 126 13.23 11.34 -12.74
CA PRO A 126 13.17 12.79 -12.45
C PRO A 126 11.93 13.47 -13.05
N ARG A 127 11.42 13.00 -14.21
CA ARG A 127 10.17 13.51 -14.80
C ARG A 127 8.95 13.27 -13.91
N MET A 128 8.94 12.22 -13.10
CA MET A 128 7.85 11.98 -12.14
C MET A 128 7.86 13.05 -11.02
N ALA A 129 9.05 13.42 -10.54
CA ALA A 129 9.18 14.50 -9.55
C ALA A 129 8.69 15.84 -10.13
N GLU A 130 9.07 16.19 -11.36
CA GLU A 130 8.57 17.40 -12.01
C GLU A 130 7.05 17.37 -12.20
N LEU A 131 6.47 16.24 -12.62
CA LEU A 131 5.02 16.08 -12.72
C LEU A 131 4.31 16.38 -11.39
N LEU A 132 4.84 15.89 -10.27
CA LEU A 132 4.26 16.14 -8.95
C LEU A 132 4.35 17.62 -8.56
N LEU A 133 5.47 18.29 -8.88
CA LEU A 133 5.66 19.72 -8.62
C LEU A 133 4.72 20.59 -9.47
N ASP A 134 4.41 20.15 -10.67
CA ASP A 134 3.48 20.85 -11.57
C ASP A 134 2.03 20.61 -11.17
N LEU A 135 1.67 19.37 -10.86
CA LEU A 135 0.30 19.01 -10.48
C LEU A 135 -0.03 19.33 -9.02
N THR A 136 0.94 19.44 -8.14
CA THR A 136 0.75 19.77 -6.72
C THR A 136 -0.38 18.97 -6.04
N PRO A 137 -0.32 17.62 -5.94
CA PRO A 137 -1.29 16.87 -5.17
C PRO A 137 -1.19 17.26 -3.69
N ALA A 138 -2.28 17.11 -2.92
CA ALA A 138 -2.31 17.48 -1.51
C ALA A 138 -1.26 16.71 -0.69
N ALA A 139 -1.07 15.43 -1.01
CA ALA A 139 -0.10 14.56 -0.35
C ALA A 139 0.60 13.64 -1.34
N VAL A 140 1.86 13.33 -1.04
CA VAL A 140 2.66 12.32 -1.73
C VAL A 140 3.26 11.38 -0.70
N SER A 141 3.04 10.08 -0.86
CA SER A 141 3.59 9.06 0.02
C SER A 141 4.62 8.19 -0.70
N PHE A 142 5.60 7.70 0.06
CA PHE A 142 6.70 6.88 -0.44
C PHE A 142 6.73 5.53 0.27
N HIS A 143 7.00 4.48 -0.50
CA HIS A 143 7.15 3.10 -0.02
C HIS A 143 8.52 2.56 -0.43
N PHE A 144 9.14 1.68 0.38
CA PHE A 144 10.47 1.10 0.20
C PHE A 144 11.66 2.06 0.39
N GLY A 145 11.43 3.22 0.95
CA GLY A 145 12.44 4.24 1.14
C GLY A 145 11.86 5.64 1.02
N VAL A 146 12.71 6.62 1.02
CA VAL A 146 12.37 8.04 0.90
C VAL A 146 13.26 8.70 -0.15
N PRO A 147 12.78 9.74 -0.85
CA PRO A 147 13.62 10.51 -1.76
C PRO A 147 14.67 11.34 -0.99
N ASP A 148 15.61 11.91 -1.73
CA ASP A 148 16.61 12.80 -1.17
C ASP A 148 15.99 14.09 -0.57
N ARG A 149 16.75 14.75 0.31
CA ARG A 149 16.33 15.96 1.02
C ARG A 149 15.94 17.10 0.09
N GLU A 150 16.61 17.25 -1.04
CA GLU A 150 16.33 18.32 -1.99
C GLU A 150 14.97 18.11 -2.65
N THR A 151 14.68 16.90 -3.08
CA THR A 151 13.37 16.53 -3.62
C THR A 151 12.25 16.78 -2.60
N LEU A 152 12.43 16.33 -1.35
CA LEU A 152 11.47 16.57 -0.27
C LEU A 152 11.27 18.06 0.02
N ARG A 153 12.37 18.86 0.02
CA ARG A 153 12.30 20.31 0.18
C ARG A 153 11.46 20.96 -0.93
N ARG A 154 11.69 20.59 -2.19
CA ARG A 154 10.94 21.12 -3.35
C ARG A 154 9.44 20.77 -3.26
N LEU A 155 9.10 19.55 -2.87
CA LEU A 155 7.70 19.15 -2.66
C LEU A 155 7.05 19.99 -1.56
N ARG A 156 7.72 20.17 -0.43
CA ARG A 156 7.23 20.98 0.69
C ARG A 156 7.05 22.45 0.32
N GLU A 157 7.95 23.04 -0.47
CA GLU A 157 7.84 24.42 -0.95
C GLU A 157 6.61 24.63 -1.85
N LYS A 158 6.12 23.57 -2.47
CA LYS A 158 4.84 23.56 -3.23
C LYS A 158 3.62 23.30 -2.35
N GLY A 159 3.78 23.18 -1.03
CA GLY A 159 2.70 22.88 -0.10
C GLY A 159 2.24 21.41 -0.12
N ILE A 160 3.02 20.51 -0.70
CA ILE A 160 2.72 19.07 -0.75
C ILE A 160 3.17 18.42 0.57
N VAL A 161 2.23 17.75 1.25
CA VAL A 161 2.52 16.98 2.45
C VAL A 161 3.16 15.64 2.07
N THR A 162 4.27 15.29 2.71
CA THR A 162 5.01 14.06 2.39
C THR A 162 4.86 13.00 3.48
N LEU A 163 4.59 11.76 3.09
CA LEU A 163 4.47 10.61 3.98
C LEU A 163 5.46 9.51 3.57
N ALA A 164 5.92 8.71 4.53
CA ALA A 164 6.71 7.52 4.23
C ALA A 164 6.29 6.34 5.10
N SER A 165 6.21 5.14 4.51
CA SER A 165 6.06 3.90 5.28
C SER A 165 7.35 3.56 6.00
N ALA A 166 7.25 3.09 7.24
CA ALA A 166 8.36 2.56 8.01
C ALA A 166 7.92 1.26 8.71
N THR A 167 8.80 0.26 8.73
CA THR A 167 8.58 -1.04 9.37
C THR A 167 9.38 -1.20 10.66
N SER A 168 10.23 -0.22 10.96
CA SER A 168 11.08 -0.18 12.15
C SER A 168 11.27 1.25 12.66
N VAL A 169 11.75 1.37 13.89
CA VAL A 169 12.14 2.67 14.47
C VAL A 169 13.27 3.32 13.65
N ALA A 170 14.26 2.53 13.23
CA ALA A 170 15.38 3.04 12.45
C ALA A 170 14.93 3.66 11.13
N GLU A 171 14.01 3.01 10.41
CA GLU A 171 13.43 3.56 9.17
C GLU A 171 12.61 4.81 9.43
N ALA A 172 11.81 4.84 10.50
CA ALA A 172 11.05 6.02 10.89
C ALA A 172 11.96 7.22 11.17
N LEU A 173 13.03 7.02 11.94
CA LEU A 173 13.99 8.08 12.26
C LEU A 173 14.76 8.55 11.02
N LEU A 174 15.13 7.63 10.12
CA LEU A 174 15.75 8.00 8.85
C LEU A 174 14.81 8.86 7.99
N ALA A 175 13.53 8.49 7.91
CA ALA A 175 12.52 9.28 7.18
C ALA A 175 12.38 10.69 7.77
N VAL A 176 12.33 10.81 9.10
CA VAL A 176 12.30 12.10 9.82
C VAL A 176 13.55 12.92 9.51
N GLU A 177 14.74 12.31 9.58
CA GLU A 177 16.01 12.97 9.28
C GLU A 177 16.07 13.47 7.83
N GLN A 178 15.52 12.74 6.88
CA GLN A 178 15.43 13.18 5.48
C GLN A 178 14.45 14.34 5.29
N GLY A 179 13.49 14.52 6.18
CA GLY A 179 12.55 15.63 6.15
C GLY A 179 11.13 15.26 5.71
N ILE A 180 10.72 14.01 5.89
CA ILE A 180 9.33 13.58 5.72
C ILE A 180 8.43 14.27 6.76
N ASP A 181 7.21 14.63 6.37
CA ASP A 181 6.26 15.32 7.25
C ASP A 181 5.48 14.35 8.15
N MET A 182 5.22 13.10 7.71
CA MET A 182 4.46 12.10 8.45
C MET A 182 5.01 10.68 8.19
N VAL A 183 4.92 9.81 9.19
CA VAL A 183 5.33 8.41 9.08
C VAL A 183 4.11 7.49 9.14
N VAL A 184 4.04 6.53 8.22
CA VAL A 184 3.09 5.42 8.24
C VAL A 184 3.79 4.21 8.85
N ALA A 185 3.47 3.89 10.10
CA ALA A 185 3.98 2.71 10.82
C ALA A 185 3.29 1.46 10.29
N GLN A 186 3.97 0.72 9.41
CA GLN A 186 3.43 -0.49 8.82
C GLN A 186 3.78 -1.72 9.68
N GLY A 187 2.79 -2.22 10.40
CA GLY A 187 2.91 -3.46 11.18
C GLY A 187 3.01 -4.72 10.32
N TYR A 188 3.45 -5.81 10.94
CA TYR A 188 3.62 -7.11 10.29
C TYR A 188 2.31 -7.70 9.76
N GLU A 189 1.17 -7.30 10.31
CA GLU A 189 -0.18 -7.72 9.91
C GLU A 189 -0.64 -7.15 8.56
N ALA A 190 0.04 -6.11 8.06
CA ALA A 190 -0.37 -5.41 6.84
C ALA A 190 -0.33 -6.32 5.61
N GLY A 191 -1.29 -6.14 4.72
CA GLY A 191 -1.32 -6.76 3.39
C GLY A 191 -0.36 -6.07 2.41
N GLY A 192 -0.02 -6.77 1.34
CA GLY A 192 0.91 -6.28 0.33
C GLY A 192 2.36 -6.28 0.80
N HIS A 193 3.18 -5.50 0.09
CA HIS A 193 4.62 -5.45 0.33
C HIS A 193 4.98 -4.83 1.68
N ARG A 194 5.91 -5.48 2.38
CA ARG A 194 6.59 -4.85 3.50
C ARG A 194 7.39 -3.64 3.02
N GLY A 195 7.17 -2.49 3.66
CA GLY A 195 7.82 -1.23 3.29
C GLY A 195 9.29 -1.10 3.69
N ILE A 196 10.00 -2.20 3.91
CA ILE A 196 11.41 -2.26 4.32
C ILE A 196 12.26 -1.48 3.32
N PHE A 197 13.15 -0.62 3.82
CA PHE A 197 14.02 0.22 2.97
C PHE A 197 15.13 -0.61 2.33
N ASP A 198 15.93 -1.31 3.16
CA ASP A 198 16.97 -2.22 2.70
C ASP A 198 16.41 -3.64 2.61
N PRO A 199 16.29 -4.22 1.40
CA PRO A 199 15.74 -5.56 1.22
C PRO A 199 16.58 -6.67 1.85
N LEU A 200 17.83 -6.38 2.23
CA LEU A 200 18.74 -7.32 2.90
C LEU A 200 18.67 -7.20 4.43
N ALA A 201 18.00 -6.18 4.96
CA ALA A 201 17.81 -6.02 6.40
C ALA A 201 16.85 -7.07 6.95
N SER A 202 17.10 -7.51 8.19
CA SER A 202 16.16 -8.37 8.91
C SER A 202 14.89 -7.61 9.25
N ASP A 203 13.74 -8.17 8.89
CA ASP A 203 12.44 -7.67 9.35
C ASP A 203 12.24 -8.03 10.82
N GLY A 204 12.11 -7.03 11.68
CA GLY A 204 11.79 -7.23 13.10
C GLY A 204 10.38 -7.78 13.37
N GLN A 205 9.54 -7.88 12.33
CA GLN A 205 8.19 -8.45 12.35
C GLN A 205 7.30 -7.88 13.48
N MET A 206 7.51 -6.61 13.80
CA MET A 206 6.72 -5.96 14.84
C MET A 206 5.25 -5.82 14.42
N SER A 207 4.36 -6.17 15.34
CA SER A 207 2.93 -5.88 15.17
C SER A 207 2.69 -4.37 15.10
N THR A 208 1.59 -3.97 14.49
CA THR A 208 1.14 -2.56 14.45
C THR A 208 1.08 -1.98 15.87
N PHE A 209 0.57 -2.76 16.81
CA PHE A 209 0.47 -2.41 18.23
C PHE A 209 1.84 -2.04 18.83
N THR A 210 2.86 -2.88 18.63
CA THR A 210 4.20 -2.65 19.18
C THR A 210 4.94 -1.54 18.43
N LEU A 211 4.84 -1.53 17.08
CA LEU A 211 5.56 -0.60 16.23
C LEU A 211 5.14 0.85 16.50
N VAL A 212 3.83 1.13 16.60
CA VAL A 212 3.32 2.47 16.90
C VAL A 212 3.88 2.98 18.22
N GLN A 213 3.82 2.19 19.29
CA GLN A 213 4.32 2.59 20.61
C GLN A 213 5.83 2.82 20.61
N THR A 214 6.60 1.95 19.92
CA THR A 214 8.05 2.09 19.87
C THR A 214 8.48 3.30 19.07
N ILE A 215 7.88 3.57 17.91
CA ILE A 215 8.19 4.78 17.13
C ILE A 215 7.83 6.03 17.94
N ARG A 216 6.66 6.07 18.58
CA ARG A 216 6.19 7.23 19.36
C ARG A 216 7.14 7.60 20.50
N ARG A 217 7.88 6.65 21.06
CA ARG A 217 8.88 6.93 22.10
C ARG A 217 10.13 7.66 21.59
N HIS A 218 10.39 7.63 20.29
CA HIS A 218 11.61 8.17 19.68
C HIS A 218 11.37 9.44 18.86
N THR A 219 10.14 9.71 18.45
CA THR A 219 9.81 10.89 17.65
C THR A 219 8.38 11.33 17.89
N ASP A 220 8.17 12.65 17.78
CA ASP A 220 6.84 13.27 17.90
C ASP A 220 6.23 13.62 16.53
N ILE A 221 6.77 13.08 15.45
CA ILE A 221 6.21 13.25 14.09
C ILE A 221 4.75 12.76 14.03
N PRO A 222 3.86 13.35 13.23
CA PRO A 222 2.56 12.76 12.94
C PRO A 222 2.70 11.31 12.47
N LEU A 223 2.02 10.39 13.16
CA LEU A 223 2.18 8.95 13.01
C LEU A 223 0.87 8.28 12.63
N ILE A 224 0.87 7.54 11.55
CA ILE A 224 -0.28 6.81 11.03
C ILE A 224 -0.04 5.32 11.21
N ALA A 225 -0.95 4.60 11.85
CA ALA A 225 -0.87 3.15 12.01
C ALA A 225 -1.43 2.43 10.77
N ALA A 226 -0.71 1.44 10.25
CA ALA A 226 -1.15 0.62 9.13
C ALA A 226 -0.90 -0.87 9.39
N GLY A 227 -1.89 -1.69 9.14
CA GLY A 227 -1.84 -3.15 9.31
C GLY A 227 -2.82 -3.67 10.34
N GLY A 228 -3.71 -4.57 9.93
CA GLY A 228 -4.68 -5.23 10.79
C GLY A 228 -5.88 -4.38 11.23
N VAL A 229 -5.91 -3.10 10.91
CA VAL A 229 -7.01 -2.19 11.27
C VAL A 229 -8.15 -2.38 10.26
N MET A 230 -9.35 -2.77 10.72
CA MET A 230 -10.48 -3.12 9.86
C MET A 230 -11.79 -2.41 10.23
N ASP A 231 -11.87 -1.82 11.41
CA ASP A 231 -13.07 -1.19 11.97
C ASP A 231 -12.75 -0.01 12.90
N GLY A 232 -13.78 0.63 13.44
CA GLY A 232 -13.63 1.76 14.35
C GLY A 232 -12.95 1.41 15.67
N ALA A 233 -13.14 0.20 16.17
CA ALA A 233 -12.47 -0.27 17.39
C ALA A 233 -10.95 -0.36 17.17
N GLY A 234 -10.54 -0.87 16.00
CA GLY A 234 -9.14 -0.91 15.60
C GLY A 234 -8.54 0.50 15.45
N ILE A 235 -9.28 1.43 14.84
CA ILE A 235 -8.86 2.84 14.71
C ILE A 235 -8.63 3.46 16.09
N ASN A 236 -9.59 3.34 17.00
CA ASN A 236 -9.48 3.86 18.36
C ASN A 236 -8.30 3.23 19.12
N SER A 237 -8.09 1.93 18.93
CA SER A 237 -7.00 1.21 19.59
C SER A 237 -5.63 1.79 19.19
N VAL A 238 -5.37 1.96 17.90
CA VAL A 238 -4.07 2.49 17.44
C VAL A 238 -3.88 3.96 17.81
N MET A 239 -4.95 4.75 17.84
CA MET A 239 -4.88 6.13 18.31
C MET A 239 -4.58 6.20 19.82
N ASN A 240 -5.16 5.34 20.63
CA ASN A 240 -4.84 5.22 22.05
C ASN A 240 -3.38 4.80 22.31
N LEU A 241 -2.73 4.13 21.35
CA LEU A 241 -1.30 3.80 21.40
C LEU A 241 -0.38 4.95 20.99
N GLY A 242 -0.93 6.06 20.51
CA GLY A 242 -0.20 7.25 20.13
C GLY A 242 -0.13 7.53 18.63
N ALA A 243 -0.88 6.80 17.78
CA ALA A 243 -1.05 7.19 16.39
C ALA A 243 -1.97 8.41 16.27
N ASP A 244 -1.74 9.24 15.26
CA ASP A 244 -2.61 10.39 14.92
C ASP A 244 -3.75 9.96 13.99
N GLY A 245 -3.70 8.76 13.42
CA GLY A 245 -4.72 8.17 12.57
C GLY A 245 -4.37 6.76 12.11
N ALA A 246 -5.22 6.22 11.25
CA ALA A 246 -5.08 4.86 10.72
C ALA A 246 -5.16 4.82 9.20
N GLN A 247 -4.30 3.99 8.58
CA GLN A 247 -4.34 3.68 7.16
C GLN A 247 -4.83 2.24 6.97
N LEU A 248 -5.93 2.08 6.24
CA LEU A 248 -6.58 0.81 6.00
C LEU A 248 -6.45 0.43 4.51
N GLY A 249 -5.99 -0.78 4.23
CA GLY A 249 -5.90 -1.30 2.86
C GLY A 249 -6.94 -2.39 2.60
N THR A 250 -6.80 -3.52 3.27
CA THR A 250 -7.67 -4.71 3.09
C THR A 250 -9.15 -4.39 3.24
N ALA A 251 -9.51 -3.47 4.12
CA ALA A 251 -10.88 -3.03 4.33
C ALA A 251 -11.55 -2.47 3.05
N PHE A 252 -10.78 -1.91 2.10
CA PHE A 252 -11.29 -1.30 0.88
C PHE A 252 -11.28 -2.23 -0.34
N LEU A 253 -10.72 -3.44 -0.24
CA LEU A 253 -10.57 -4.34 -1.40
C LEU A 253 -11.89 -4.78 -2.01
N LEU A 254 -12.96 -4.92 -1.21
CA LEU A 254 -14.29 -5.30 -1.69
C LEU A 254 -15.19 -4.10 -2.02
N CYS A 255 -14.71 -2.86 -1.90
CA CYS A 255 -15.46 -1.70 -2.36
C CYS A 255 -15.73 -1.83 -3.87
N PRO A 256 -16.96 -1.52 -4.35
CA PRO A 256 -17.28 -1.57 -5.77
C PRO A 256 -16.37 -0.68 -6.64
N GLU A 257 -15.87 0.40 -6.06
CA GLU A 257 -14.99 1.37 -6.73
C GLU A 257 -13.55 0.86 -6.92
N SER A 258 -13.14 -0.23 -6.23
CA SER A 258 -11.82 -0.85 -6.42
C SER A 258 -11.76 -1.65 -7.72
N SER A 259 -10.56 -1.81 -8.28
CA SER A 259 -10.35 -2.63 -9.48
C SER A 259 -10.03 -4.10 -9.18
N THR A 260 -10.30 -4.58 -7.96
CA THR A 260 -10.23 -6.02 -7.64
C THR A 260 -11.13 -6.82 -8.56
N ASP A 261 -10.57 -7.80 -9.29
CA ASP A 261 -11.35 -8.64 -10.20
C ASP A 261 -12.22 -9.67 -9.46
N GLY A 262 -13.13 -10.31 -10.18
CA GLY A 262 -14.07 -11.28 -9.60
C GLY A 262 -13.39 -12.43 -8.87
N GLY A 263 -12.26 -12.92 -9.39
CA GLY A 263 -11.47 -13.98 -8.77
C GLY A 263 -10.84 -13.58 -7.46
N TYR A 264 -10.29 -12.38 -7.41
CA TYR A 264 -9.73 -11.83 -6.19
C TYR A 264 -10.83 -11.57 -5.14
N ARG A 265 -11.99 -11.01 -5.57
CA ARG A 265 -13.15 -10.79 -4.69
C ARG A 265 -13.66 -12.09 -4.07
N GLU A 266 -13.77 -13.15 -4.84
CA GLU A 266 -14.19 -14.46 -4.32
C GLU A 266 -13.17 -15.04 -3.35
N ALA A 267 -11.88 -14.93 -3.64
CA ALA A 267 -10.82 -15.35 -2.73
C ALA A 267 -10.87 -14.59 -1.40
N LEU A 268 -11.11 -13.28 -1.43
CA LEU A 268 -11.25 -12.45 -0.22
C LEU A 268 -12.49 -12.84 0.61
N LYS A 269 -13.64 -13.07 -0.05
CA LYS A 269 -14.89 -13.45 0.62
C LYS A 269 -14.84 -14.84 1.25
N SER A 270 -14.05 -15.74 0.67
CA SER A 270 -13.86 -17.10 1.18
C SER A 270 -12.71 -17.25 2.17
N ALA A 271 -11.91 -16.18 2.38
CA ALA A 271 -10.80 -16.22 3.30
C ALA A 271 -11.27 -16.35 4.75
N SER A 272 -10.73 -17.32 5.46
CA SER A 272 -10.92 -17.50 6.89
C SER A 272 -9.73 -16.99 7.69
N ASP A 273 -9.82 -17.08 9.01
CA ASP A 273 -8.77 -16.62 9.92
C ASP A 273 -7.44 -17.32 9.64
N GLY A 274 -6.36 -16.55 9.67
CA GLY A 274 -4.99 -17.07 9.51
C GLY A 274 -4.60 -17.47 8.09
N GLN A 275 -5.45 -17.23 7.09
CA GLN A 275 -5.18 -17.63 5.70
C GLN A 275 -4.39 -16.59 4.88
N THR A 276 -3.42 -15.95 5.50
CA THR A 276 -2.44 -15.12 4.79
C THR A 276 -1.02 -15.63 4.99
N VAL A 277 -0.16 -15.36 4.03
CA VAL A 277 1.26 -15.73 4.06
C VAL A 277 2.12 -14.58 3.58
N LEU A 278 3.29 -14.41 4.17
CA LEU A 278 4.31 -13.50 3.67
C LEU A 278 5.23 -14.27 2.73
N THR A 279 5.38 -13.79 1.49
CA THR A 279 6.23 -14.42 0.47
C THR A 279 6.98 -13.39 -0.36
N SER A 280 8.20 -13.72 -0.77
CA SER A 280 8.97 -12.94 -1.75
C SER A 280 8.86 -13.51 -3.17
N ALA A 281 8.26 -14.70 -3.34
CA ALA A 281 8.23 -15.43 -4.61
C ALA A 281 7.49 -14.69 -5.73
N ILE A 282 6.53 -13.82 -5.39
CA ILE A 282 5.74 -13.10 -6.39
C ILE A 282 6.53 -11.96 -7.02
N SER A 283 7.26 -11.18 -6.22
CA SER A 283 7.81 -9.90 -6.68
C SER A 283 9.30 -9.70 -6.43
N GLY A 284 9.91 -10.49 -5.54
CA GLY A 284 11.29 -10.29 -5.10
C GLY A 284 11.42 -9.56 -3.75
N ARG A 285 10.31 -9.02 -3.21
CA ARG A 285 10.25 -8.45 -1.86
C ARG A 285 9.18 -9.14 -1.02
N PRO A 286 9.38 -9.26 0.31
CA PRO A 286 8.36 -9.81 1.19
C PRO A 286 7.04 -9.06 1.05
N ALA A 287 5.97 -9.79 0.77
CA ALA A 287 4.63 -9.23 0.64
C ALA A 287 3.59 -10.23 1.17
N ARG A 288 2.57 -9.72 1.88
CA ARG A 288 1.53 -10.55 2.45
C ARG A 288 0.35 -10.68 1.51
N CYS A 289 -0.02 -11.92 1.21
CA CYS A 289 -1.16 -12.27 0.36
C CYS A 289 -1.99 -13.39 0.99
N LEU A 290 -3.15 -13.67 0.40
CA LEU A 290 -3.91 -14.90 0.67
C LEU A 290 -3.05 -16.12 0.36
N VAL A 291 -3.16 -17.18 1.17
CA VAL A 291 -2.47 -18.46 0.93
C VAL A 291 -2.90 -19.03 -0.42
N ASN A 292 -1.94 -19.29 -1.28
CA ASN A 292 -2.14 -19.87 -2.62
C ASN A 292 -0.86 -20.61 -3.07
N GLY A 293 -0.75 -20.95 -4.36
CA GLY A 293 0.33 -21.74 -4.94
C GLY A 293 1.74 -21.12 -4.74
N TRP A 294 1.85 -19.82 -4.53
CA TRP A 294 3.12 -19.16 -4.26
C TRP A 294 3.78 -19.59 -2.95
N ARG A 295 3.00 -20.09 -1.99
CA ARG A 295 3.54 -20.59 -0.71
C ARG A 295 4.55 -21.73 -0.92
N GLU A 296 4.24 -22.64 -1.84
CA GLU A 296 5.02 -23.87 -2.06
C GLU A 296 6.31 -23.63 -2.87
N ILE A 297 6.44 -22.47 -3.51
CA ILE A 297 7.59 -22.12 -4.34
C ILE A 297 8.40 -20.95 -3.79
N ASN A 298 8.15 -20.55 -2.55
CA ASN A 298 8.91 -19.49 -1.89
C ASN A 298 10.28 -20.00 -1.43
N ASP A 299 11.29 -19.81 -2.29
CA ASP A 299 12.68 -20.16 -2.05
C ASP A 299 13.59 -18.91 -2.15
N PRO A 300 13.73 -18.15 -1.05
CA PRO A 300 14.41 -16.84 -1.05
C PRO A 300 15.80 -16.83 -1.72
N PRO A 301 16.68 -17.86 -1.57
CA PRO A 301 17.97 -17.88 -2.25
C PRO A 301 17.90 -17.86 -3.78
N LEU A 302 16.80 -18.36 -4.37
CA LEU A 302 16.61 -18.41 -5.81
C LEU A 302 15.85 -17.21 -6.37
N ILE A 303 15.08 -16.48 -5.53
CA ILE A 303 14.22 -15.42 -5.98
C ILE A 303 15.05 -14.19 -6.44
N PRO A 304 14.86 -13.71 -7.68
CA PRO A 304 15.53 -12.49 -8.15
C PRO A 304 15.15 -11.24 -7.35
N ALA A 305 15.95 -10.19 -7.48
CA ALA A 305 15.67 -8.91 -6.85
C ALA A 305 14.34 -8.31 -7.33
N TYR A 306 13.70 -7.51 -6.46
CA TYR A 306 12.52 -6.71 -6.82
C TYR A 306 12.94 -5.56 -7.78
N PRO A 307 12.19 -5.25 -8.83
CA PRO A 307 10.94 -5.89 -9.27
C PRO A 307 11.14 -6.96 -10.38
N VAL A 308 12.35 -7.45 -10.57
CA VAL A 308 12.69 -8.42 -11.64
C VAL A 308 11.91 -9.73 -11.47
N ALA A 309 11.83 -10.26 -10.24
CA ALA A 309 11.02 -11.45 -9.97
C ALA A 309 9.54 -11.25 -10.30
N TYR A 310 9.04 -10.03 -10.17
CA TYR A 310 7.64 -9.72 -10.42
C TYR A 310 7.25 -9.88 -11.90
N ASP A 311 8.19 -9.73 -12.82
CA ASP A 311 7.97 -10.00 -14.24
C ASP A 311 7.54 -11.47 -14.46
N ALA A 312 8.28 -12.42 -13.87
CA ALA A 312 7.89 -13.84 -13.88
C ALA A 312 6.57 -14.09 -13.12
N GLY A 313 6.40 -13.43 -11.97
CA GLY A 313 5.19 -13.57 -11.16
C GLY A 313 3.92 -13.15 -11.92
N LYS A 314 3.97 -12.02 -12.61
CA LYS A 314 2.87 -11.55 -13.46
C LYS A 314 2.60 -12.46 -14.65
N ALA A 315 3.65 -12.97 -15.29
CA ALA A 315 3.53 -13.90 -16.41
C ALA A 315 2.85 -15.21 -15.98
N LEU A 316 3.24 -15.79 -14.84
CA LEU A 316 2.63 -17.01 -14.30
C LEU A 316 1.18 -16.77 -13.87
N ALA A 317 0.89 -15.67 -13.20
CA ALA A 317 -0.46 -15.30 -12.82
C ALA A 317 -1.39 -15.14 -14.05
N SER A 318 -0.86 -14.53 -15.13
CA SER A 318 -1.59 -14.37 -16.39
C SER A 318 -1.88 -15.72 -17.06
N ALA A 319 -0.89 -16.63 -17.13
CA ALA A 319 -1.04 -17.96 -17.69
C ALA A 319 -2.09 -18.79 -16.92
N ALA A 320 -2.04 -18.77 -15.60
CA ALA A 320 -3.01 -19.44 -14.72
C ALA A 320 -4.42 -18.86 -14.91
N LYS A 321 -4.56 -17.54 -14.91
CA LYS A 321 -5.84 -16.84 -15.06
C LYS A 321 -6.50 -17.16 -16.41
N ALA A 322 -5.72 -17.31 -17.48
CA ALA A 322 -6.23 -17.69 -18.82
C ALA A 322 -6.87 -19.08 -18.83
N GLN A 323 -6.50 -19.96 -17.90
CA GLN A 323 -7.10 -21.28 -17.68
C GLN A 323 -8.13 -21.32 -16.53
N GLY A 324 -8.53 -20.15 -16.01
CA GLY A 324 -9.47 -20.05 -14.90
C GLY A 324 -8.89 -20.41 -13.52
N ASP A 325 -7.58 -20.61 -13.42
CA ASP A 325 -6.88 -20.91 -12.16
C ASP A 325 -6.46 -19.61 -11.46
N ARG A 326 -6.67 -19.56 -10.14
CA ARG A 326 -6.39 -18.39 -9.29
C ARG A 326 -5.20 -18.58 -8.35
N GLN A 327 -4.55 -19.74 -8.41
CA GLN A 327 -3.50 -20.15 -7.46
C GLN A 327 -2.24 -19.29 -7.52
N TYR A 328 -2.07 -18.45 -8.56
CA TYR A 328 -0.89 -17.61 -8.74
C TYR A 328 -1.20 -16.11 -8.80
N GLY A 329 -2.43 -15.73 -8.47
CA GLY A 329 -2.77 -14.31 -8.31
C GLY A 329 -2.02 -13.66 -7.14
N ALA A 330 -1.61 -12.41 -7.31
CA ALA A 330 -1.07 -11.59 -6.23
C ALA A 330 -2.25 -11.03 -5.41
N HIS A 331 -2.89 -11.87 -4.65
CA HIS A 331 -4.06 -11.50 -3.86
C HIS A 331 -3.62 -10.93 -2.51
N TRP A 332 -3.09 -9.69 -2.55
CA TRP A 332 -2.60 -8.98 -1.36
C TRP A 332 -3.70 -8.80 -0.34
N ALA A 333 -3.47 -9.23 0.89
CA ALA A 333 -4.39 -9.05 1.99
C ALA A 333 -3.67 -9.12 3.33
N GLY A 334 -4.08 -8.30 4.28
CA GLY A 334 -3.58 -8.33 5.66
C GLY A 334 -4.21 -9.43 6.51
N GLN A 335 -3.68 -9.64 7.69
CA GLN A 335 -4.16 -10.67 8.62
C GLN A 335 -5.61 -10.46 9.08
N GLY A 336 -6.14 -9.24 9.00
CA GLY A 336 -7.53 -8.92 9.31
C GLY A 336 -8.54 -9.27 8.19
N VAL A 337 -8.16 -10.01 7.17
CA VAL A 337 -8.99 -10.25 5.97
C VAL A 337 -10.37 -10.87 6.28
N SER A 338 -10.48 -11.72 7.30
CA SER A 338 -11.78 -12.30 7.72
C SER A 338 -12.79 -11.27 8.26
N LEU A 339 -12.31 -10.06 8.59
CA LEU A 339 -13.14 -8.93 9.03
C LEU A 339 -13.56 -8.00 7.89
N ILE A 340 -13.25 -8.35 6.65
CA ILE A 340 -13.54 -7.52 5.47
C ILE A 340 -15.05 -7.36 5.28
N ARG A 341 -15.46 -6.15 4.88
CA ARG A 341 -16.85 -5.80 4.59
C ARG A 341 -17.01 -5.40 3.13
N GLU A 342 -18.13 -5.75 2.52
CA GLU A 342 -18.47 -5.35 1.15
C GLU A 342 -19.42 -4.16 1.20
N LEU A 343 -18.87 -2.96 1.13
CA LEU A 343 -19.59 -1.68 1.18
C LEU A 343 -19.02 -0.72 0.13
N PRO A 344 -19.83 0.20 -0.41
CA PRO A 344 -19.32 1.35 -1.15
C PRO A 344 -18.34 2.14 -0.28
N ALA A 345 -17.27 2.68 -0.89
CA ALA A 345 -16.17 3.30 -0.14
C ALA A 345 -16.63 4.46 0.74
N ALA A 346 -17.53 5.31 0.25
CA ALA A 346 -18.07 6.43 1.04
C ALA A 346 -18.93 5.94 2.23
N GLU A 347 -19.64 4.83 2.09
CA GLU A 347 -20.39 4.22 3.18
C GLU A 347 -19.48 3.57 4.21
N LEU A 348 -18.41 2.91 3.74
CA LEU A 348 -17.38 2.34 4.62
C LEU A 348 -16.75 3.44 5.48
N ILE A 349 -16.36 4.59 4.90
CA ILE A 349 -15.79 5.72 5.66
C ILE A 349 -16.78 6.22 6.72
N ARG A 350 -18.05 6.46 6.34
CA ARG A 350 -19.08 6.90 7.32
C ARG A 350 -19.31 5.87 8.43
N THR A 351 -19.22 4.60 8.10
CA THR A 351 -19.35 3.52 9.08
C THR A 351 -18.16 3.50 10.03
N LEU A 352 -16.94 3.57 9.51
CA LEU A 352 -15.72 3.63 10.32
C LEU A 352 -15.71 4.86 11.24
N ALA A 353 -16.08 6.03 10.75
CA ALA A 353 -16.18 7.26 11.53
C ALA A 353 -17.19 7.10 12.69
N ARG A 354 -18.40 6.61 12.40
CA ARG A 354 -19.41 6.36 13.42
C ARG A 354 -18.96 5.33 14.47
N GLU A 355 -18.34 4.23 14.06
CA GLU A 355 -17.80 3.21 14.96
C GLU A 355 -16.67 3.75 15.84
N SER A 356 -15.90 4.72 15.33
CA SER A 356 -14.83 5.39 16.08
C SER A 356 -15.34 6.52 17.00
N GLY A 357 -16.60 6.94 16.84
CA GLY A 357 -17.17 8.05 17.61
C GLY A 357 -16.82 9.44 17.06
N PHE A 358 -16.44 9.54 15.78
CA PHE A 358 -16.12 10.79 15.08
C PHE A 358 -17.37 11.46 14.52
#